data_c330380a1de85826a25888ae51b18ce0
#
_entry.id   c330380a1de85826a25888ae51b18ce0
#
_cell.length_a   1.000
_cell.length_b   1.000
_cell.length_c   1.000
_cell.angle_alpha   90.00
_cell.angle_beta   90.00
_cell.angle_gamma   90.00
#
_symmetry.space_group_name_H-M   'P 1'
#
loop_
_entity.id
_entity.type
_entity.pdbx_description
1 polymer ?
#
loop_
_entity_poly.entity_id
_entity_poly.type
_entity_poly.pdbx_seq_one_letter_code
_entity_poly.pdbx_strand_id
1 'polypeptide(L)'
;EILRNAGQTTENLRETVIVPDPADRATIEEEHALELRTRDRERKLLKKVQQSLARIDSGDYGWCEETGEPIGIPRLLARPTATLSLEAQERRELRQKLFGD
;
A
#
# COMPACT_ATOMS: atom_id res chain seq x y z
N GLU A 1 12.11 -0.88 8.05
CA GLU A 1 12.43 0.08 6.99
C GLU A 1 11.30 1.05 6.68
N ILE A 2 10.07 0.58 6.53
CA ILE A 2 8.92 1.44 6.23
C ILE A 2 8.70 2.48 7.33
N LEU A 3 8.74 2.08 8.58
CA LEU A 3 8.56 2.99 9.71
C LEU A 3 9.74 3.95 9.86
N ARG A 4 10.95 3.48 9.57
CA ARG A 4 12.15 4.29 9.61
C ARG A 4 12.12 5.40 8.54
N ASN A 5 11.70 5.06 7.33
CA ASN A 5 11.59 6.03 6.23
C ASN A 5 10.57 7.13 6.57
N ALA A 6 9.44 6.77 7.18
CA ALA A 6 8.44 7.75 7.61
C ALA A 6 8.99 8.73 8.64
N GLY A 7 9.82 8.26 9.57
CA GLY A 7 10.47 9.12 10.57
C GLY A 7 11.47 10.08 9.94
N GLN A 8 12.31 9.61 9.04
CA GLN A 8 13.28 10.44 8.34
C GLN A 8 12.61 11.52 7.50
N THR A 9 11.53 11.18 6.81
CA THR A 9 10.75 12.14 6.01
C THR A 9 10.20 13.26 6.89
N THR A 10 9.72 12.94 8.08
CA THR A 10 9.20 13.94 9.04
C THR A 10 10.30 14.91 9.49
N GLU A 11 11.49 14.42 9.79
CA GLU A 11 12.61 15.27 10.20
C GLU A 11 13.05 16.19 9.06
N ASN A 12 13.19 15.69 7.85
CA ASN A 12 13.55 16.49 6.68
C ASN A 12 12.53 17.62 6.45
N LEU A 13 11.25 17.33 6.62
CA LEU A 13 10.20 18.34 6.47
C LEU A 13 10.34 19.44 7.50
N ARG A 14 10.67 19.12 8.74
CA ARG A 14 10.88 20.11 9.80
C ARG A 14 12.05 21.05 9.50
N GLU A 15 13.12 20.52 8.93
CA GLU A 15 14.29 21.32 8.57
C GLU A 15 14.00 22.28 7.42
N THR A 16 13.12 21.92 6.50
CA THR A 16 12.77 22.75 5.35
C THR A 16 11.75 23.84 5.61
N VAL A 17 11.05 23.81 6.73
CA VAL A 17 9.96 24.74 7.05
C VAL A 17 10.44 26.10 7.57
N ILE A 18 11.75 26.41 7.56
CA ILE A 18 12.32 27.60 8.19
C ILE A 18 12.37 28.84 7.28
N VAL A 19 12.14 28.72 5.97
CA VAL A 19 12.30 29.85 5.03
C VAL A 19 10.96 30.29 4.45
N PRO A 20 10.50 31.52 4.75
CA PRO A 20 9.16 31.97 4.38
C PRO A 20 9.11 32.76 3.07
N ASP A 21 9.30 32.11 1.94
CA ASP A 21 9.01 32.68 0.62
C ASP A 21 7.69 32.06 0.14
N PRO A 22 6.71 32.83 -0.38
CA PRO A 22 5.45 32.31 -0.86
C PRO A 22 5.59 31.21 -1.92
N ALA A 23 6.57 31.33 -2.82
CA ALA A 23 6.84 30.30 -3.82
C ALA A 23 7.41 29.04 -3.18
N ASP A 24 8.35 29.21 -2.23
CA ASP A 24 8.93 28.10 -1.48
C ASP A 24 7.90 27.43 -0.60
N ARG A 25 6.98 28.20 -0.03
CA ARG A 25 5.89 27.66 0.79
C ARG A 25 4.97 26.76 -0.01
N ALA A 26 4.60 27.15 -1.23
CA ALA A 26 3.76 26.33 -2.11
C ALA A 26 4.45 25.01 -2.46
N THR A 27 5.75 25.05 -2.75
CA THR A 27 6.55 23.86 -3.02
C THR A 27 6.62 22.96 -1.79
N ILE A 28 6.84 23.54 -0.61
CA ILE A 28 6.88 22.79 0.65
C ILE A 28 5.54 22.12 0.94
N GLU A 29 4.43 22.80 0.69
CA GLU A 29 3.09 22.23 0.87
C GLU A 29 2.84 21.05 -0.09
N GLU A 30 3.29 21.16 -1.34
CA GLU A 30 3.18 20.08 -2.31
C GLU A 30 4.03 18.88 -1.90
N GLU A 31 5.28 19.12 -1.44
CA GLU A 31 6.15 18.08 -0.94
C GLU A 31 5.56 17.41 0.29
N HIS A 32 4.99 18.20 1.20
CA HIS A 32 4.33 17.68 2.39
C HIS A 32 3.14 16.77 2.02
N ALA A 33 2.31 17.20 1.08
CA ALA A 33 1.19 16.40 0.60
C ALA A 33 1.65 15.09 -0.04
N LEU A 34 2.74 15.14 -0.81
CA LEU A 34 3.33 13.93 -1.42
C LEU A 34 3.86 12.98 -0.35
N GLU A 35 4.54 13.51 0.67
CA GLU A 35 5.05 12.69 1.77
C GLU A 35 3.92 12.03 2.56
N LEU A 36 2.82 12.74 2.82
CA LEU A 36 1.66 12.17 3.48
C LEU A 36 1.04 11.03 2.67
N ARG A 37 0.95 11.18 1.36
CA ARG A 37 0.47 10.11 0.49
C ARG A 37 1.39 8.89 0.50
N THR A 38 2.70 9.13 0.54
CA THR A 38 3.70 8.06 0.64
C THR A 38 3.56 7.31 1.96
N ARG A 39 3.39 8.02 3.07
CA ARG A 39 3.17 7.40 4.37
C ARG A 39 1.90 6.56 4.41
N ASP A 40 0.81 7.07 3.83
CA ASP A 40 -0.44 6.33 3.78
C ASP A 40 -0.29 5.05 2.97
N ARG A 41 0.44 5.11 1.86
CA ARG A 41 0.73 3.95 1.04
C ARG A 41 1.55 2.91 1.80
N GLU A 42 2.57 3.37 2.52
CA GLU A 42 3.42 2.50 3.35
C GLU A 42 2.63 1.84 4.47
N ARG A 43 1.75 2.57 5.15
CA ARG A 43 0.87 2.01 6.18
C ARG A 43 -0.04 0.92 5.63
N LYS A 44 -0.63 1.16 4.47
CA LYS A 44 -1.50 0.18 3.82
C LYS A 44 -0.71 -1.07 3.44
N LEU A 45 0.50 -0.90 2.93
CA LEU A 45 1.38 -2.02 2.61
C LEU A 45 1.75 -2.81 3.86
N LEU A 46 2.14 -2.12 4.94
CA LEU A 46 2.46 -2.77 6.20
C LEU A 46 1.29 -3.58 6.73
N LYS A 47 0.08 -3.01 6.67
CA LYS A 47 -1.13 -3.72 7.09
C LYS A 47 -1.37 -4.98 6.25
N LYS A 48 -1.17 -4.91 4.94
CA LYS A 48 -1.29 -6.07 4.05
C LYS A 48 -0.27 -7.15 4.38
N VAL A 49 0.97 -6.75 4.67
CA VAL A 49 2.02 -7.69 5.07
C VAL A 49 1.65 -8.38 6.38
N GLN A 50 1.17 -7.63 7.37
CA GLN A 50 0.73 -8.18 8.65
C GLN A 50 -0.43 -9.16 8.47
N GLN A 51 -1.39 -8.85 7.61
CA GLN A 51 -2.49 -9.74 7.27
C GLN A 51 -2.01 -11.02 6.60
N SER A 52 -1.03 -10.91 5.71
CA SER A 52 -0.43 -12.08 5.05
C SER A 52 0.28 -13.00 6.05
N LEU A 53 1.01 -12.43 7.01
CA LEU A 53 1.65 -13.20 8.07
C LEU A 53 0.61 -13.94 8.92
N ALA A 54 -0.49 -13.28 9.26
CA ALA A 54 -1.59 -13.90 9.99
C ALA A 54 -2.21 -15.06 9.19
N ARG A 55 -2.33 -14.91 7.87
CA ARG A 55 -2.85 -15.97 7.00
C ARG A 55 -1.91 -17.16 6.91
N ILE A 56 -0.61 -16.93 6.96
CA ILE A 56 0.37 -18.01 7.04
C ILE A 56 0.16 -18.81 8.33
N ASP A 57 0.01 -18.11 9.46
CA ASP A 57 -0.22 -18.75 10.76
C ASP A 57 -1.53 -19.53 10.79
N SER A 58 -2.59 -19.04 10.16
CA SER A 58 -3.88 -19.72 10.13
C SER A 58 -4.00 -20.81 9.05
N GLY A 59 -3.01 -20.93 8.17
CA GLY A 59 -3.03 -21.90 7.07
C GLY A 59 -3.81 -21.45 5.84
N ASP A 60 -4.23 -20.19 5.78
CA ASP A 60 -5.03 -19.67 4.67
C ASP A 60 -4.19 -18.98 3.58
N TYR A 61 -2.91 -18.77 3.84
CA TYR A 61 -2.04 -18.10 2.89
C TYR A 61 -1.93 -18.88 1.58
N GLY A 62 -2.02 -18.19 0.46
CA GLY A 62 -1.92 -18.79 -0.86
C GLY A 62 -3.25 -19.28 -1.43
N TRP A 63 -4.33 -19.16 -0.68
CA TRP A 63 -5.67 -19.54 -1.12
C TRP A 63 -6.50 -18.30 -1.45
N CYS A 64 -7.22 -18.35 -2.56
CA CYS A 64 -8.08 -17.24 -2.98
C CYS A 64 -9.27 -17.09 -2.04
N GLU A 65 -9.48 -15.88 -1.53
CA GLU A 65 -10.59 -15.60 -0.61
C GLU A 65 -11.97 -15.75 -1.24
N GLU A 66 -12.09 -15.52 -2.55
CA GLU A 66 -13.38 -15.63 -3.23
C GLU A 66 -13.70 -17.05 -3.69
N THR A 67 -12.72 -17.75 -4.24
CA THR A 67 -12.95 -19.04 -4.87
C THR A 67 -12.51 -20.24 -4.04
N GLY A 68 -11.65 -20.02 -3.04
CA GLY A 68 -11.05 -21.10 -2.26
C GLY A 68 -10.00 -21.91 -3.01
N GLU A 69 -9.69 -21.54 -4.24
CA GLU A 69 -8.68 -22.22 -5.05
C GLU A 69 -7.28 -21.66 -4.78
N PRO A 70 -6.22 -22.41 -5.11
CA PRO A 70 -4.86 -21.90 -4.95
C PRO A 70 -4.63 -20.66 -5.81
N ILE A 71 -3.97 -19.65 -5.25
CA ILE A 71 -3.58 -18.44 -5.98
C ILE A 71 -2.48 -18.77 -7.00
N GLY A 72 -1.58 -19.67 -6.65
CA GLY A 72 -0.48 -20.10 -7.49
C GLY A 72 0.82 -19.37 -7.17
N ILE A 73 1.93 -20.09 -7.28
CA ILE A 73 3.26 -19.59 -6.95
C ILE A 73 3.67 -18.40 -7.81
N PRO A 74 3.46 -18.38 -9.13
CA PRO A 74 3.85 -17.22 -9.95
C PRO A 74 3.17 -15.93 -9.50
N ARG A 75 1.89 -16.00 -9.15
CA ARG A 75 1.14 -14.85 -8.66
C ARG A 75 1.68 -14.37 -7.32
N LEU A 76 1.97 -15.29 -6.41
CA LEU A 76 2.49 -14.96 -5.08
C LEU A 76 3.90 -14.40 -5.13
N LEU A 77 4.73 -14.85 -6.08
CA LEU A 77 6.06 -14.28 -6.28
C LEU A 77 5.97 -12.85 -6.79
N ALA A 78 5.01 -12.56 -7.67
CA ALA A 78 4.79 -11.21 -8.17
C ALA A 78 4.13 -10.30 -7.13
N ARG A 79 3.19 -10.84 -6.35
CA ARG A 79 2.46 -10.13 -5.29
C ARG A 79 2.33 -11.01 -4.05
N PRO A 80 3.32 -10.96 -3.14
CA PRO A 80 3.30 -11.82 -1.94
C PRO A 80 2.10 -11.58 -1.01
N THR A 81 1.48 -10.41 -1.07
CA THR A 81 0.29 -10.08 -0.26
C THR A 81 -1.03 -10.34 -0.97
N ALA A 82 -1.01 -11.00 -2.13
CA ALA A 82 -2.23 -11.28 -2.88
C ALA A 82 -3.17 -12.21 -2.08
N THR A 83 -4.45 -11.86 -2.04
CA THR A 83 -5.51 -12.64 -1.37
C THR A 83 -6.51 -13.20 -2.38
N LEU A 84 -6.37 -12.84 -3.63
CA LEU A 84 -7.24 -13.27 -4.73
C LEU A 84 -6.41 -13.86 -5.85
N SER A 85 -6.94 -14.87 -6.51
CA SER A 85 -6.38 -15.35 -7.77
C SER A 85 -6.46 -14.25 -8.83
N LEU A 86 -5.67 -14.35 -9.88
CA LEU A 86 -5.69 -13.36 -10.96
C LEU A 86 -7.10 -13.22 -11.54
N GLU A 87 -7.79 -14.34 -11.76
CA GLU A 87 -9.15 -14.35 -12.30
C GLU A 87 -10.14 -13.66 -11.36
N ALA A 88 -10.07 -13.92 -10.06
CA ALA A 88 -10.94 -13.29 -9.08
C ALA A 88 -10.67 -11.78 -8.99
N GLN A 89 -9.42 -11.37 -9.06
CA GLN A 89 -9.02 -9.96 -9.05
C GLN A 89 -9.57 -9.24 -10.29
N GLU A 90 -9.45 -9.84 -11.46
CA GLU A 90 -9.96 -9.27 -12.70
C GLU A 90 -11.48 -9.13 -12.67
N ARG A 91 -12.19 -10.12 -12.13
CA ARG A 91 -13.65 -10.05 -11.98
C ARG A 91 -14.06 -8.92 -11.03
N ARG A 92 -13.34 -8.75 -9.93
CA ARG A 92 -13.61 -7.66 -8.97
C ARG A 92 -13.39 -6.29 -9.61
N GLU A 93 -12.30 -6.11 -10.33
CA GLU A 93 -11.99 -4.88 -11.03
C GLU A 93 -13.04 -4.56 -12.11
N LEU A 94 -13.48 -5.57 -12.85
CA LEU A 94 -14.53 -5.40 -13.84
C LEU A 94 -15.85 -4.98 -13.19
N ARG A 95 -16.20 -5.58 -12.07
CA ARG A 95 -17.41 -5.23 -11.32
C ARG A 95 -17.35 -3.78 -10.84
N GLN A 96 -16.22 -3.36 -10.31
CA GLN A 96 -16.03 -1.97 -9.87
C GLN A 96 -16.17 -1.01 -11.03
N LYS A 97 -15.61 -1.35 -12.18
CA LYS A 97 -15.66 -0.53 -13.39
C LYS A 97 -17.09 -0.39 -13.91
N LEU A 98 -17.87 -1.47 -13.90
CA LEU A 98 -19.23 -1.49 -14.44
C LEU A 98 -20.27 -0.93 -13.45
N PHE A 99 -20.11 -1.17 -12.16
CA PHE A 99 -21.11 -0.86 -11.14
C PHE A 99 -20.67 0.20 -10.12
N GLY A 100 -19.46 0.71 -10.25
CA GLY A 100 -18.99 1.81 -9.42
C GLY A 100 -18.68 1.45 -7.96
N ASP A 101 -18.57 0.17 -7.66
CA ASP A 101 -18.19 -0.27 -6.30
C ASP A 101 -16.67 -0.41 -6.17
#